data_082da1cbd943f7b6b3f580abd84e281d
#
_entry.id   082da1cbd943f7b6b3f580abd84e281d
#
_cell.length_a   1.000
_cell.length_b   1.000
_cell.length_c   1.000
_cell.angle_alpha   90.00
_cell.angle_beta   90.00
_cell.angle_gamma   90.00
#
_symmetry.space_group_name_H-M   'P 1'
#
loop_
_entity.id
_entity.type
_entity.pdbx_description
1 polymer ?
#
loop_
_entity_poly.entity_id
_entity_poly.type
_entity_poly.pdbx_seq_one_letter_code
_entity_poly.pdbx_strand_id
1 'polypeptide(L)'
;MNMLIWNCWGALNPNFHSLVFDLIRKHYPAILVIMETKVSGDRAKSITDRLPMDGAILVNNIGLSSGLWVLWDSTQVEVTELSTMDQEVHALVTLNTPNSLGPW
;
A
#
# COMPACT_ATOMS: atom_id res chain seq x y z
N MET A 1 9.21 -4.49 -11.68
CA MET A 1 8.42 -4.02 -10.52
C MET A 1 7.70 -5.18 -9.88
N ASN A 2 7.70 -5.23 -8.58
CA ASN A 2 7.03 -6.30 -7.83
C ASN A 2 5.87 -5.69 -7.04
N MET A 3 4.66 -6.17 -7.25
CA MET A 3 3.47 -5.72 -6.54
C MET A 3 2.83 -6.89 -5.81
N LEU A 4 2.55 -6.70 -4.53
CA LEU A 4 1.84 -7.68 -3.72
C LEU A 4 0.45 -7.15 -3.37
N ILE A 5 -0.52 -8.06 -3.37
CA ILE A 5 -1.88 -7.77 -2.91
C ILE A 5 -2.19 -8.75 -1.79
N TRP A 6 -2.58 -8.22 -0.63
CA TRP A 6 -2.80 -9.03 0.56
C TRP A 6 -4.07 -8.60 1.28
N ASN A 7 -4.88 -9.59 1.64
CA ASN A 7 -6.05 -9.36 2.47
C ASN A 7 -5.66 -9.62 3.92
N CYS A 8 -5.67 -8.57 4.74
CA CYS A 8 -5.13 -8.67 6.10
C CYS A 8 -6.18 -9.03 7.16
N TRP A 9 -7.47 -9.03 6.80
CA TRP A 9 -8.56 -9.33 7.74
C TRP A 9 -8.57 -8.41 8.96
N GLY A 10 -8.16 -7.17 8.77
CA GLY A 10 -8.14 -6.15 9.81
C GLY A 10 -6.74 -5.78 10.28
N ALA A 11 -6.40 -4.49 10.16
CA ALA A 11 -5.06 -4.00 10.49
C ALA A 11 -4.85 -3.83 11.99
N LEU A 12 -5.86 -4.04 12.82
CA LEU A 12 -5.73 -4.03 14.28
C LEU A 12 -5.34 -5.37 14.85
N ASN A 13 -5.24 -6.39 14.01
CA ASN A 13 -4.75 -7.71 14.45
C ASN A 13 -3.36 -7.55 15.07
N PRO A 14 -3.11 -8.12 16.26
CA PRO A 14 -1.82 -7.98 16.92
C PRO A 14 -0.62 -8.46 16.08
N ASN A 15 -0.86 -9.36 15.15
CA ASN A 15 0.19 -9.89 14.28
C ASN A 15 0.38 -9.08 13.00
N PHE A 16 -0.40 -8.02 12.81
CA PHE A 16 -0.40 -7.28 11.55
C PHE A 16 0.99 -6.77 11.18
N HIS A 17 1.66 -6.09 12.11
CA HIS A 17 2.98 -5.53 11.83
C HIS A 17 4.00 -6.59 11.44
N SER A 18 4.07 -7.69 12.20
CA SER A 18 5.03 -8.72 11.90
C SER A 18 4.75 -9.40 10.57
N LEU A 19 3.48 -9.58 10.22
CA LEU A 19 3.12 -10.15 8.92
C LEU A 19 3.51 -9.23 7.77
N VAL A 20 3.26 -7.93 7.91
CA VAL A 20 3.64 -6.96 6.87
C VAL A 20 5.16 -6.90 6.73
N PHE A 21 5.89 -6.84 7.84
CA PHE A 21 7.35 -6.82 7.79
C PHE A 21 7.90 -8.07 7.13
N ASP A 22 7.31 -9.22 7.39
CA ASP A 22 7.72 -10.47 6.77
C ASP A 22 7.48 -10.44 5.26
N LEU A 23 6.33 -9.93 4.83
CA LEU A 23 6.01 -9.81 3.41
C LEU A 23 7.00 -8.88 2.70
N ILE A 24 7.28 -7.73 3.30
CA ILE A 24 8.20 -6.76 2.71
C ILE A 24 9.61 -7.33 2.65
N ARG A 25 10.05 -7.96 3.72
CA ARG A 25 11.40 -8.52 3.81
C ARG A 25 11.61 -9.67 2.83
N LYS A 26 10.57 -10.49 2.64
CA LYS A 26 10.65 -11.66 1.79
C LYS A 26 10.55 -11.32 0.30
N HIS A 27 9.73 -10.36 -0.05
CA HIS A 27 9.38 -10.08 -1.44
C HIS A 27 9.90 -8.75 -1.98
N TYR A 28 10.34 -7.84 -1.12
CA TYR A 28 10.79 -6.50 -1.50
C TYR A 28 9.84 -5.82 -2.49
N PRO A 29 8.55 -5.71 -2.17
CA PRO A 29 7.60 -5.16 -3.13
C PRO A 29 7.83 -3.67 -3.34
N ALA A 30 7.67 -3.23 -4.59
CA ALA A 30 7.62 -1.80 -4.87
C ALA A 30 6.28 -1.22 -4.41
N ILE A 31 5.22 -2.01 -4.54
CA ILE A 31 3.87 -1.63 -4.14
C ILE A 31 3.26 -2.77 -3.33
N LEU A 32 2.65 -2.41 -2.21
CA LEU A 32 1.91 -3.34 -1.38
C LEU A 32 0.49 -2.84 -1.22
N VAL A 33 -0.48 -3.62 -1.71
CA VAL A 33 -1.90 -3.31 -1.59
C VAL A 33 -2.46 -4.18 -0.46
N ILE A 34 -3.01 -3.54 0.57
CA ILE A 34 -3.58 -4.23 1.71
C ILE A 34 -5.08 -4.01 1.71
N MET A 35 -5.83 -5.10 1.68
CA MET A 35 -7.28 -5.09 1.60
C MET A 35 -7.90 -5.43 2.96
N GLU A 36 -9.14 -4.98 3.16
CA GLU A 36 -9.91 -5.22 4.38
C GLU A 36 -9.20 -4.75 5.64
N THR A 37 -8.67 -3.54 5.58
CA THR A 37 -7.91 -2.97 6.69
C THR A 37 -8.77 -2.63 7.89
N LYS A 38 -10.03 -2.26 7.67
CA LYS A 38 -11.06 -2.02 8.71
C LYS A 38 -10.67 -0.96 9.74
N VAL A 39 -9.77 -0.07 9.38
CA VAL A 39 -9.31 1.02 10.24
C VAL A 39 -9.26 2.26 9.39
N SER A 40 -9.64 3.40 9.94
CA SER A 40 -9.66 4.66 9.21
C SER A 40 -9.08 5.81 10.05
N GLY A 41 -8.95 6.95 9.40
CA GLY A 41 -8.55 8.20 10.05
C GLY A 41 -7.14 8.18 10.62
N ASP A 42 -6.96 8.86 11.74
CA ASP A 42 -5.64 9.02 12.36
C ASP A 42 -5.03 7.69 12.78
N ARG A 43 -5.87 6.73 13.13
CA ARG A 43 -5.39 5.43 13.52
C ARG A 43 -4.77 4.68 12.37
N ALA A 44 -5.40 4.75 11.20
CA ALA A 44 -4.86 4.15 9.97
C ALA A 44 -3.52 4.81 9.61
N LYS A 45 -3.47 6.13 9.69
CA LYS A 45 -2.23 6.86 9.42
C LYS A 45 -1.13 6.46 10.40
N SER A 46 -1.44 6.35 11.67
CA SER A 46 -0.48 5.95 12.68
C SER A 46 0.09 4.57 12.41
N ILE A 47 -0.73 3.64 11.97
CA ILE A 47 -0.29 2.30 11.65
C ILE A 47 0.64 2.31 10.43
N THR A 48 0.24 3.00 9.35
CA THR A 48 1.03 3.04 8.13
C THR A 48 2.34 3.78 8.31
N ASP A 49 2.39 4.80 9.17
CA ASP A 49 3.62 5.54 9.46
C ASP A 49 4.71 4.66 10.08
N ARG A 50 4.33 3.55 10.67
CA ARG A 50 5.28 2.62 11.29
C ARG A 50 5.78 1.55 10.32
N LEU A 51 5.25 1.50 9.13
CA LEU A 51 5.63 0.50 8.15
C LEU A 51 6.81 1.01 7.32
N PRO A 52 7.66 0.11 6.80
CA PRO A 52 8.84 0.51 6.04
C PRO A 52 8.52 0.84 4.58
N MET A 53 7.38 1.47 4.35
CA MET A 53 6.93 1.96 3.05
C MET A 53 6.63 3.44 3.24
N ASP A 54 7.25 4.28 2.44
CA ASP A 54 7.20 5.72 2.66
C ASP A 54 6.08 6.43 1.89
N GLY A 55 5.40 5.75 1.00
CA GLY A 55 4.24 6.30 0.32
C GLY A 55 2.97 5.56 0.72
N ALA A 56 1.85 6.27 0.77
CA ALA A 56 0.58 5.66 1.14
C ALA A 56 -0.62 6.41 0.57
N ILE A 57 -1.58 5.64 0.07
CA ILE A 57 -2.92 6.12 -0.22
C ILE A 57 -3.86 5.28 0.63
N LEU A 58 -4.62 5.94 1.50
CA LEU A 58 -5.50 5.25 2.43
C LEU A 58 -6.95 5.51 2.03
N VAL A 59 -7.66 4.45 1.65
CA VAL A 59 -9.10 4.52 1.41
C VAL A 59 -9.78 4.00 2.67
N ASN A 60 -10.49 4.87 3.32
CA ASN A 60 -11.09 4.56 4.60
C ASN A 60 -12.25 3.59 4.47
N ASN A 61 -12.58 2.96 5.58
CA ASN A 61 -13.74 2.11 5.69
C ASN A 61 -15.00 2.98 5.67
N ILE A 62 -15.69 3.01 4.54
CA ILE A 62 -16.91 3.80 4.35
C ILE A 62 -18.01 2.88 3.86
N GLY A 63 -19.16 2.91 4.55
CA GLY A 63 -20.30 2.10 4.17
C GLY A 63 -19.96 0.63 4.22
N LEU A 64 -20.10 -0.07 3.08
CA LEU A 64 -19.81 -1.50 2.99
C LEU A 64 -18.35 -1.80 2.70
N SER A 65 -17.55 -0.77 2.45
CA SER A 65 -16.12 -0.96 2.19
C SER A 65 -15.39 -1.28 3.48
N SER A 66 -14.51 -2.26 3.45
CA SER A 66 -13.73 -2.65 4.61
C SER A 66 -12.35 -1.98 4.66
N GLY A 67 -12.08 -1.06 3.75
CA GLY A 67 -10.84 -0.31 3.71
C GLY A 67 -9.81 -0.91 2.77
N LEU A 68 -8.98 -0.03 2.20
CA LEU A 68 -7.95 -0.41 1.24
C LEU A 68 -6.77 0.54 1.41
N TRP A 69 -5.57 0.00 1.53
CA TRP A 69 -4.35 0.81 1.58
C TRP A 69 -3.45 0.43 0.42
N VAL A 70 -2.92 1.44 -0.26
CA VAL A 70 -1.89 1.26 -1.29
C VAL A 70 -0.62 1.89 -0.75
N LEU A 71 0.38 1.07 -0.50
CA LEU A 71 1.67 1.50 0.05
C LEU A 71 2.75 1.27 -0.99
N TRP A 72 3.75 2.13 -1.01
CA TRP A 72 4.86 1.96 -1.97
C TRP A 72 6.19 2.41 -1.39
N ASP A 73 7.24 1.91 -2.02
CA ASP A 73 8.62 2.28 -1.74
C ASP A 73 9.05 3.29 -2.80
N SER A 74 9.23 4.53 -2.40
CA SER A 74 9.54 5.61 -3.33
C SER A 74 10.92 5.48 -3.96
N THR A 75 11.77 4.62 -3.45
CA THR A 75 13.05 4.35 -4.10
C THR A 75 12.87 3.50 -5.36
N GLN A 76 11.75 2.81 -5.49
CA GLN A 76 11.47 1.95 -6.62
C GLN A 76 10.45 2.52 -7.59
N VAL A 77 9.44 3.22 -7.07
CA VAL A 77 8.34 3.74 -7.88
C VAL A 77 7.90 5.10 -7.37
N GLU A 78 7.27 5.86 -8.26
CA GLU A 78 6.54 7.05 -7.90
C GLU A 78 5.07 6.80 -8.20
N VAL A 79 4.21 7.05 -7.23
CA VAL A 79 2.78 6.83 -7.36
C VAL A 79 2.05 8.16 -7.23
N THR A 80 1.23 8.48 -8.21
CA THR A 80 0.43 9.69 -8.21
C THR A 80 -1.04 9.29 -8.17
N GLU A 81 -1.73 9.73 -7.15
CA GLU A 81 -3.15 9.44 -7.02
C GLU A 81 -3.91 10.29 -8.05
N LEU A 82 -4.67 9.64 -8.93
CA LEU A 82 -5.47 10.31 -9.94
C LEU A 82 -6.90 10.54 -9.46
N SER A 83 -7.48 9.54 -8.82
CA SER A 83 -8.78 9.68 -8.19
C SER A 83 -8.97 8.59 -7.15
N THR A 84 -9.78 8.90 -6.13
CA THR A 84 -10.17 7.93 -5.11
C THR A 84 -11.68 7.97 -5.01
N MET A 85 -12.32 6.83 -5.24
CA MET A 85 -13.76 6.68 -5.12
C MET A 85 -14.03 5.60 -4.09
N ASP A 86 -15.29 5.42 -3.70
CA ASP A 86 -15.66 4.55 -2.58
C ASP A 86 -15.04 3.19 -2.62
N GLN A 87 -14.61 2.56 -3.46
CA GLN A 87 -13.99 1.24 -3.47
C GLN A 87 -12.92 1.12 -4.54
N GLU A 88 -12.50 2.26 -5.07
CA GLU A 88 -11.54 2.28 -6.16
C GLU A 88 -10.47 3.33 -5.93
N VAL A 89 -9.24 2.98 -6.26
CA VAL A 89 -8.13 3.90 -6.29
C VAL A 89 -7.55 3.88 -7.69
N HIS A 90 -7.47 5.04 -8.31
CA HIS A 90 -6.83 5.19 -9.61
C HIS A 90 -5.53 5.95 -9.40
N ALA A 91 -4.43 5.36 -9.80
CA ALA A 91 -3.12 5.95 -9.60
C ALA A 91 -2.22 5.70 -10.80
N LEU A 92 -1.33 6.64 -11.03
CA LEU A 92 -0.29 6.51 -12.03
C LEU A 92 0.98 6.04 -11.32
N VAL A 93 1.59 4.98 -11.83
CA VAL A 93 2.82 4.43 -11.28
C VAL A 93 3.94 4.64 -12.27
N THR A 94 5.00 5.29 -11.83
CA THR A 94 6.19 5.52 -12.65
C THR A 94 7.36 4.80 -12.00
N LEU A 95 8.06 3.99 -12.77
CA LEU A 95 9.21 3.24 -12.26
C LEU A 95 10.40 4.16 -12.13
N ASN A 96 11.04 4.13 -10.97
CA ASN A 96 12.27 4.87 -10.70
C ASN A 96 13.47 3.96 -10.93
N THR A 97 13.68 3.59 -12.16
CA THR A 97 14.80 2.71 -12.47
C THR A 97 15.82 3.45 -13.32
N PRO A 98 17.09 3.45 -12.93
CA PRO A 98 18.11 4.11 -13.70
C PRO A 98 18.34 3.45 -15.05
N ASN A 99 17.84 2.26 -15.24
CA ASN A 99 18.01 1.53 -16.50
C ASN A 99 16.75 1.48 -17.33
N SER A 100 15.89 2.43 -17.14
CA SER A 100 14.72 2.54 -17.99
C SER A 100 15.06 2.92 -19.40
N LEU A 101 16.30 2.86 -19.74
CA LEU A 101 16.81 3.21 -21.03
C LEU A 101 16.47 2.25 -22.08
N GLY A 102 16.36 1.05 -21.74
CA GLY A 102 16.21 0.07 -22.76
C GLY A 102 14.85 0.21 -23.39
N PRO A 103 14.78 0.19 -24.68
CA PRO A 103 13.52 -0.18 -25.30
C PRO A 103 13.29 -1.58 -24.85
N TRP A 104 12.22 -1.83 -24.37
CA TRP A 104 11.96 -3.20 -23.95
C TRP A 104 10.72 -3.75 -24.52
#